data_c40a15f75190fef37b532360212fa1ed
#
_entry.id   c40a15f75190fef37b532360212fa1ed
#
_cell.length_a   1.000
_cell.length_b   1.000
_cell.length_c   1.000
_cell.angle_alpha   90.00
_cell.angle_beta   90.00
_cell.angle_gamma   90.00
#
_symmetry.space_group_name_H-M   'P 1'
#
loop_
_entity.id
_entity.type
_entity.pdbx_description
1 polymer ?
#
loop_
_entity_poly.entity_id
_entity_poly.type
_entity_poly.pdbx_seq_one_letter_code
_entity_poly.pdbx_strand_id
1 'polypeptide(L)'
;MTMKKITVVMLTAQILTLLGFAAYPVALVGIQKEWLISNFQSGVIASAFFLGYVLVVPLATSLTDRMDAKKVYMIGGALTALGLFCFGMLAENYLEACLCMAINGAGFAASYMPGLKIISDRLDAVELSRPIAFYTAFFGVGTGFSYLIIGMLLPDLGWRAVFSGISLGPLIALVLVYVFVGGLSSARQSQTMPFGIADVLPIQKWKIVLGNKQAIHFILGYGIHCLELFASRNWIVAYLIFCSTHGQEEFIVTFPVLVGLINFIGVPSSILGNEIAHRVGRQKWINYVMLLSFITAITLSLVYDQSWWLIIVLAILHMIFIMADSSTLTAGLVLSAPNEVKGAAMGLHSLVGFIGGLVGPALFGYVLDLTQKVQLQNPWSYAYASIVIFSFAYVIVNWKIMRVNGINAH
;
A
#
# COMPACT_ATOMS: atom_id res chain seq x y z
N MET A 1 -1.28 28.03 13.01
CA MET A 1 -2.29 27.53 12.02
C MET A 1 -3.25 26.65 12.80
N THR A 2 -4.58 26.73 12.56
CA THR A 2 -5.54 25.89 13.30
C THR A 2 -5.40 24.41 12.90
N MET A 3 -5.68 23.48 13.83
CA MET A 3 -5.70 22.03 13.60
C MET A 3 -6.49 21.66 12.32
N LYS A 4 -7.71 22.21 12.16
CA LYS A 4 -8.54 21.95 10.99
C LYS A 4 -7.84 22.30 9.68
N LYS A 5 -7.18 23.47 9.62
CA LYS A 5 -6.52 23.94 8.39
C LYS A 5 -5.34 23.06 7.97
N ILE A 6 -4.46 22.69 8.92
CA ILE A 6 -3.31 21.82 8.58
C ILE A 6 -3.76 20.43 8.18
N THR A 7 -4.74 19.86 8.89
CA THR A 7 -5.30 18.54 8.58
C THR A 7 -5.89 18.53 7.16
N VAL A 8 -6.76 19.48 6.82
CA VAL A 8 -7.37 19.55 5.48
C VAL A 8 -6.31 19.69 4.39
N VAL A 9 -5.33 20.59 4.57
CA VAL A 9 -4.25 20.78 3.59
C VAL A 9 -3.46 19.48 3.39
N MET A 10 -3.09 18.78 4.46
CA MET A 10 -2.30 17.56 4.36
C MET A 10 -3.09 16.38 3.80
N LEU A 11 -4.40 16.27 4.11
CA LEU A 11 -5.26 15.25 3.51
C LEU A 11 -5.47 15.48 2.01
N THR A 12 -5.71 16.73 1.59
CA THR A 12 -5.81 17.08 0.18
C THR A 12 -4.50 16.81 -0.56
N ALA A 13 -3.37 17.23 0.02
CA ALA A 13 -2.05 16.98 -0.55
C ALA A 13 -1.76 15.49 -0.68
N GLN A 14 -2.18 14.66 0.28
CA GLN A 14 -2.02 13.22 0.22
C GLN A 14 -2.85 12.58 -0.90
N ILE A 15 -4.12 12.97 -1.08
CA ILE A 15 -4.94 12.49 -2.20
C ILE A 15 -4.25 12.83 -3.53
N LEU A 16 -3.81 14.08 -3.70
CA LEU A 16 -3.14 14.53 -4.91
C LEU A 16 -1.83 13.76 -5.18
N THR A 17 -1.04 13.48 -4.14
CA THR A 17 0.19 12.68 -4.27
C THR A 17 -0.12 11.22 -4.64
N LEU A 18 -1.25 10.68 -4.17
CA LEU A 18 -1.69 9.31 -4.44
C LEU A 18 -2.37 9.13 -5.80
N LEU A 19 -2.66 10.19 -6.57
CA LEU A 19 -3.32 10.06 -7.87
C LEU A 19 -2.54 9.14 -8.84
N GLY A 20 -1.23 9.06 -8.73
CA GLY A 20 -0.40 8.17 -9.53
C GLY A 20 -0.30 6.73 -9.03
N PHE A 21 -0.88 6.39 -7.85
CA PHE A 21 -0.65 5.09 -7.23
C PHE A 21 -1.22 3.91 -8.03
N ALA A 22 -2.39 4.08 -8.64
CA ALA A 22 -3.04 3.06 -9.45
C ALA A 22 -2.73 3.20 -10.96
N ALA A 23 -1.85 4.12 -11.37
CA ALA A 23 -1.60 4.37 -12.78
C ALA A 23 -1.09 3.12 -13.51
N TYR A 24 -0.10 2.46 -12.91
CA TYR A 24 0.45 1.25 -13.51
C TYR A 24 -0.54 0.07 -13.49
N PRO A 25 -1.16 -0.31 -12.35
CA PRO A 25 -2.20 -1.35 -12.32
C PRO A 25 -3.31 -1.18 -13.36
N VAL A 26 -3.77 0.04 -13.59
CA VAL A 26 -4.85 0.32 -14.56
C VAL A 26 -4.35 0.23 -16.01
N ALA A 27 -3.14 0.69 -16.28
CA ALA A 27 -2.54 0.68 -17.61
C ALA A 27 -1.82 -0.65 -17.97
N LEU A 28 -1.65 -1.55 -16.99
CA LEU A 28 -0.82 -2.75 -17.09
C LEU A 28 -1.05 -3.56 -18.34
N VAL A 29 -2.29 -3.92 -18.65
CA VAL A 29 -2.62 -4.78 -19.80
C VAL A 29 -2.30 -4.07 -21.13
N GLY A 30 -2.51 -2.76 -21.22
CA GLY A 30 -2.15 -1.96 -22.41
C GLY A 30 -0.65 -1.92 -22.60
N ILE A 31 0.11 -1.64 -21.56
CA ILE A 31 1.58 -1.59 -21.57
C ILE A 31 2.16 -2.97 -21.89
N GLN A 32 1.61 -4.05 -21.31
CA GLN A 32 2.03 -5.42 -21.64
C GLN A 32 1.92 -5.73 -23.15
N LYS A 33 0.79 -5.35 -23.75
CA LYS A 33 0.55 -5.56 -25.18
C LYS A 33 1.48 -4.72 -26.06
N GLU A 34 1.72 -3.47 -25.67
CA GLU A 34 2.56 -2.55 -26.44
C GLU A 34 4.05 -2.97 -26.41
N TRP A 35 4.55 -3.37 -25.22
CA TRP A 35 5.97 -3.71 -25.04
C TRP A 35 6.29 -5.19 -25.14
N LEU A 36 5.27 -6.05 -25.34
CA LEU A 36 5.40 -7.52 -25.41
C LEU A 36 6.13 -8.11 -24.19
N ILE A 37 5.88 -7.54 -23.01
CA ILE A 37 6.50 -7.99 -21.76
C ILE A 37 5.67 -9.08 -21.07
N SER A 38 6.35 -9.95 -20.31
CA SER A 38 5.72 -11.04 -19.59
C SER A 38 4.94 -10.53 -18.34
N ASN A 39 4.11 -11.40 -17.75
CA ASN A 39 3.44 -11.09 -16.49
C ASN A 39 4.45 -10.86 -15.36
N PHE A 40 5.54 -11.64 -15.30
CA PHE A 40 6.60 -11.42 -14.34
C PHE A 40 7.23 -10.04 -14.48
N GLN A 41 7.59 -9.63 -15.69
CA GLN A 41 8.13 -8.30 -15.95
C GLN A 41 7.15 -7.20 -15.55
N SER A 42 5.87 -7.38 -15.83
CA SER A 42 4.82 -6.43 -15.39
C SER A 42 4.71 -6.36 -13.86
N GLY A 43 4.77 -7.49 -13.19
CA GLY A 43 4.81 -7.54 -11.72
C GLY A 43 6.05 -6.84 -11.15
N VAL A 44 7.21 -7.00 -11.79
CA VAL A 44 8.46 -6.34 -11.36
C VAL A 44 8.42 -4.82 -11.57
N ILE A 45 7.79 -4.31 -12.64
CA ILE A 45 7.57 -2.85 -12.79
C ILE A 45 6.76 -2.30 -11.60
N ALA A 46 5.67 -2.97 -11.22
CA ALA A 46 4.91 -2.58 -10.03
C ALA A 46 5.74 -2.69 -8.74
N SER A 47 6.52 -3.76 -8.60
CA SER A 47 7.42 -4.00 -7.48
C SER A 47 8.53 -2.94 -7.37
N ALA A 48 8.98 -2.36 -8.47
CA ALA A 48 10.01 -1.31 -8.49
C ALA A 48 9.57 -0.06 -7.71
N PHE A 49 8.28 0.27 -7.69
CA PHE A 49 7.75 1.33 -6.82
C PHE A 49 8.04 1.03 -5.34
N PHE A 50 7.75 -0.17 -4.90
CA PHE A 50 7.99 -0.58 -3.52
C PHE A 50 9.49 -0.70 -3.19
N LEU A 51 10.32 -1.08 -4.16
CA LEU A 51 11.78 -1.05 -4.01
C LEU A 51 12.27 0.36 -3.72
N GLY A 52 11.88 1.34 -4.52
CA GLY A 52 12.22 2.75 -4.30
C GLY A 52 11.76 3.24 -2.92
N TYR A 53 10.55 2.86 -2.51
CA TYR A 53 10.02 3.18 -1.18
C TYR A 53 10.87 2.59 -0.06
N VAL A 54 11.13 1.29 -0.08
CA VAL A 54 11.89 0.56 0.96
C VAL A 54 13.30 1.11 1.13
N LEU A 55 13.96 1.47 0.03
CA LEU A 55 15.32 2.03 0.05
C LEU A 55 15.36 3.44 0.66
N VAL A 56 14.31 4.24 0.46
CA VAL A 56 14.33 5.66 0.82
C VAL A 56 13.61 5.96 2.15
N VAL A 57 12.62 5.16 2.57
CA VAL A 57 11.82 5.46 3.77
C VAL A 57 12.66 5.58 5.05
N PRO A 58 13.69 4.75 5.32
CA PRO A 58 14.50 4.92 6.53
C PRO A 58 15.30 6.23 6.51
N LEU A 59 15.83 6.60 5.35
CA LEU A 59 16.56 7.85 5.17
C LEU A 59 15.63 9.05 5.32
N ALA A 60 14.47 9.04 4.64
CA ALA A 60 13.52 10.13 4.68
C ALA A 60 12.99 10.40 6.10
N THR A 61 12.67 9.34 6.84
CA THR A 61 12.21 9.46 8.24
C THR A 61 13.32 10.01 9.16
N SER A 62 14.55 9.50 9.04
CA SER A 62 15.69 9.99 9.81
C SER A 62 16.01 11.46 9.51
N LEU A 63 15.89 11.91 8.27
CA LEU A 63 16.07 13.30 7.90
C LEU A 63 15.03 14.22 8.57
N THR A 64 13.80 13.76 8.78
CA THR A 64 12.77 14.57 9.45
C THR A 64 13.03 14.81 10.94
N ASP A 65 13.93 14.06 11.57
CA ASP A 65 14.37 14.31 12.95
C ASP A 65 15.42 15.44 13.02
N ARG A 66 16.03 15.80 11.90
CA ARG A 66 17.13 16.78 11.81
C ARG A 66 16.76 18.07 11.09
N MET A 67 15.77 18.00 10.20
CA MET A 67 15.32 19.15 9.42
C MET A 67 13.79 19.18 9.39
N ASP A 68 13.23 20.34 9.05
CA ASP A 68 11.75 20.45 8.90
C ASP A 68 11.24 19.39 7.92
N ALA A 69 10.33 18.54 8.40
CA ALA A 69 9.68 17.51 7.60
C ALA A 69 9.04 18.08 6.30
N LYS A 70 8.67 19.37 6.30
CA LYS A 70 8.20 20.07 5.10
C LYS A 70 9.25 20.06 3.98
N LYS A 71 10.55 20.24 4.28
CA LYS A 71 11.60 20.21 3.26
C LYS A 71 11.76 18.83 2.64
N VAL A 72 11.72 17.78 3.47
CA VAL A 72 11.78 16.39 3.00
C VAL A 72 10.56 16.06 2.14
N TYR A 73 9.36 16.48 2.58
CA TYR A 73 8.12 16.34 1.83
C TYR A 73 8.19 17.01 0.44
N MET A 74 8.76 18.21 0.36
CA MET A 74 8.92 18.94 -0.91
C MET A 74 9.80 18.17 -1.90
N ILE A 75 10.94 17.63 -1.43
CA ILE A 75 11.82 16.79 -2.27
C ILE A 75 11.09 15.53 -2.70
N GLY A 76 10.39 14.87 -1.78
CA GLY A 76 9.60 13.66 -2.06
C GLY A 76 8.54 13.87 -3.13
N GLY A 77 7.72 14.93 -2.99
CA GLY A 77 6.68 15.24 -3.96
C GLY A 77 7.26 15.58 -5.35
N ALA A 78 8.39 16.27 -5.42
CA ALA A 78 9.10 16.54 -6.67
C ALA A 78 9.58 15.24 -7.34
N LEU A 79 10.16 14.31 -6.57
CA LEU A 79 10.58 13.01 -7.09
C LEU A 79 9.38 12.15 -7.54
N THR A 80 8.26 12.17 -6.78
CA THR A 80 7.03 11.48 -7.20
C THR A 80 6.53 12.02 -8.54
N ALA A 81 6.45 13.34 -8.69
CA ALA A 81 6.05 13.97 -9.95
C ALA A 81 7.00 13.63 -11.09
N LEU A 82 8.31 13.70 -10.84
CA LEU A 82 9.35 13.35 -11.82
C LEU A 82 9.21 11.89 -12.28
N GLY A 83 9.08 10.94 -11.35
CA GLY A 83 8.94 9.52 -11.67
C GLY A 83 7.71 9.24 -12.55
N LEU A 84 6.55 9.84 -12.23
CA LEU A 84 5.33 9.72 -13.02
C LEU A 84 5.47 10.40 -14.41
N PHE A 85 6.02 11.59 -14.47
CA PHE A 85 6.24 12.32 -15.72
C PHE A 85 7.20 11.56 -16.64
N CYS A 86 8.35 11.11 -16.11
CA CYS A 86 9.31 10.33 -16.86
C CYS A 86 8.72 9.00 -17.35
N PHE A 87 7.88 8.34 -16.54
CA PHE A 87 7.20 7.13 -16.98
C PHE A 87 6.32 7.40 -18.22
N GLY A 88 5.53 8.48 -18.20
CA GLY A 88 4.65 8.82 -19.33
C GLY A 88 5.40 9.31 -20.57
N MET A 89 6.48 10.06 -20.41
CA MET A 89 7.15 10.75 -21.52
C MET A 89 8.38 10.01 -22.04
N LEU A 90 9.10 9.26 -21.20
CA LEU A 90 10.41 8.74 -21.52
C LEU A 90 10.48 7.20 -21.50
N ALA A 91 9.54 6.51 -20.79
CA ALA A 91 9.62 5.07 -20.71
C ALA A 91 9.18 4.42 -22.05
N GLU A 92 10.11 3.73 -22.69
CA GLU A 92 9.90 2.99 -23.94
C GLU A 92 10.11 1.48 -23.78
N ASN A 93 10.65 1.08 -22.62
CA ASN A 93 10.94 -0.31 -22.34
C ASN A 93 10.83 -0.64 -20.85
N TYR A 94 10.91 -1.93 -20.55
CA TYR A 94 10.81 -2.51 -19.21
C TYR A 94 11.75 -1.88 -18.18
N LEU A 95 13.04 -1.66 -18.51
CA LEU A 95 14.03 -1.18 -17.55
C LEU A 95 13.79 0.29 -17.20
N GLU A 96 13.46 1.11 -18.18
CA GLU A 96 13.11 2.52 -17.99
C GLU A 96 11.85 2.66 -17.14
N ALA A 97 10.84 1.81 -17.38
CA ALA A 97 9.64 1.74 -16.55
C ALA A 97 9.97 1.40 -15.09
N CYS A 98 10.82 0.40 -14.85
CA CYS A 98 11.27 0.05 -13.49
C CYS A 98 11.98 1.23 -12.82
N LEU A 99 12.87 1.93 -13.53
CA LEU A 99 13.57 3.09 -12.98
C LEU A 99 12.61 4.22 -12.63
N CYS A 100 11.69 4.57 -13.52
CA CYS A 100 10.69 5.61 -13.28
C CYS A 100 9.79 5.26 -12.09
N MET A 101 9.35 4.00 -11.97
CA MET A 101 8.57 3.53 -10.82
C MET A 101 9.36 3.54 -9.51
N ALA A 102 10.65 3.18 -9.54
CA ALA A 102 11.51 3.28 -8.37
C ALA A 102 11.70 4.74 -7.90
N ILE A 103 11.89 5.68 -8.83
CA ILE A 103 11.94 7.12 -8.52
C ILE A 103 10.61 7.59 -7.92
N ASN A 104 9.47 7.18 -8.50
CA ASN A 104 8.14 7.49 -7.96
C ASN A 104 7.98 6.95 -6.52
N GLY A 105 8.35 5.69 -6.28
CA GLY A 105 8.29 5.06 -4.96
C GLY A 105 9.21 5.73 -3.93
N ALA A 106 10.42 6.10 -4.32
CA ALA A 106 11.36 6.87 -3.50
C ALA A 106 10.78 8.24 -3.10
N GLY A 107 10.17 8.94 -4.07
CA GLY A 107 9.46 10.19 -3.84
C GLY A 107 8.28 10.02 -2.89
N PHE A 108 7.49 8.97 -3.08
CA PHE A 108 6.36 8.67 -2.22
C PHE A 108 6.79 8.38 -0.77
N ALA A 109 7.88 7.64 -0.56
CA ALA A 109 8.46 7.41 0.77
C ALA A 109 8.84 8.72 1.47
N ALA A 110 9.45 9.64 0.72
CA ALA A 110 9.84 10.96 1.22
C ALA A 110 8.68 11.97 1.31
N SER A 111 7.46 11.59 0.87
CA SER A 111 6.24 12.40 1.01
C SER A 111 5.31 11.85 2.09
N TYR A 112 5.02 10.56 2.09
CA TYR A 112 4.01 9.96 2.94
C TYR A 112 4.38 10.02 4.43
N MET A 113 5.55 9.51 4.81
CA MET A 113 5.99 9.53 6.21
C MET A 113 6.34 10.95 6.69
N PRO A 114 7.08 11.79 5.93
CA PRO A 114 7.25 13.19 6.29
C PRO A 114 5.95 13.99 6.37
N GLY A 115 4.93 13.66 5.55
CA GLY A 115 3.60 14.25 5.64
C GLY A 115 2.92 13.98 6.98
N LEU A 116 3.01 12.75 7.49
CA LEU A 116 2.56 12.40 8.83
C LEU A 116 3.32 13.17 9.91
N LYS A 117 4.64 13.31 9.74
CA LYS A 117 5.51 14.08 10.65
C LYS A 117 5.17 15.57 10.65
N ILE A 118 4.82 16.15 9.49
CA ILE A 118 4.34 17.54 9.40
C ILE A 118 3.13 17.77 10.31
N ILE A 119 2.17 16.85 10.33
CA ILE A 119 1.01 16.92 11.20
C ILE A 119 1.43 16.83 12.66
N SER A 120 2.26 15.85 13.01
CA SER A 120 2.66 15.60 14.39
C SER A 120 3.54 16.71 14.99
N ASP A 121 4.34 17.38 14.19
CA ASP A 121 5.23 18.44 14.66
C ASP A 121 4.50 19.79 14.87
N ARG A 122 3.30 19.95 14.30
CA ARG A 122 2.58 21.23 14.26
C ARG A 122 1.29 21.23 15.08
N LEU A 123 0.93 20.11 15.67
CA LEU A 123 -0.24 19.97 16.52
C LEU A 123 0.17 19.52 17.94
N ASP A 124 -0.63 19.90 18.94
CA ASP A 124 -0.42 19.46 20.30
C ASP A 124 -0.80 17.98 20.48
N ALA A 125 -0.13 17.30 21.41
CA ALA A 125 -0.29 15.86 21.64
C ALA A 125 -1.76 15.42 21.84
N VAL A 126 -2.57 16.28 22.48
CA VAL A 126 -3.99 16.03 22.73
C VAL A 126 -4.82 16.03 21.45
N GLU A 127 -4.40 16.79 20.44
CA GLU A 127 -5.12 16.96 19.16
C GLU A 127 -4.66 15.97 18.07
N LEU A 128 -3.57 15.23 18.28
CA LEU A 128 -2.91 14.43 17.21
C LEU A 128 -3.70 13.21 16.76
N SER A 129 -4.42 12.55 17.64
CA SER A 129 -5.00 11.22 17.40
C SER A 129 -5.90 11.19 16.15
N ARG A 130 -6.82 12.14 16.01
CA ARG A 130 -7.75 12.22 14.89
C ARG A 130 -7.09 12.59 13.56
N PRO A 131 -6.24 13.64 13.45
CA PRO A 131 -5.52 13.96 12.21
C PRO A 131 -4.65 12.83 11.70
N ILE A 132 -3.94 12.11 12.59
CA ILE A 132 -3.13 10.95 12.22
C ILE A 132 -4.00 9.82 11.67
N ALA A 133 -5.11 9.50 12.36
CA ALA A 133 -6.04 8.47 11.91
C ALA A 133 -6.66 8.81 10.54
N PHE A 134 -7.04 10.06 10.32
CA PHE A 134 -7.52 10.50 9.00
C PHE A 134 -6.44 10.41 7.94
N TYR A 135 -5.22 10.86 8.23
CA TYR A 135 -4.12 10.81 7.27
C TYR A 135 -3.83 9.38 6.82
N THR A 136 -3.78 8.44 7.74
CA THR A 136 -3.57 7.01 7.39
C THR A 136 -4.75 6.41 6.62
N ALA A 137 -6.00 6.72 7.01
CA ALA A 137 -7.19 6.25 6.31
C ALA A 137 -7.32 6.82 4.87
N PHE A 138 -6.87 8.06 4.66
CA PHE A 138 -6.89 8.73 3.36
C PHE A 138 -5.95 8.10 2.33
N PHE A 139 -5.05 7.20 2.74
CA PHE A 139 -4.33 6.35 1.79
C PHE A 139 -5.32 5.51 0.95
N GLY A 140 -6.29 4.88 1.58
CA GLY A 140 -7.34 4.13 0.87
C GLY A 140 -8.23 5.02 0.00
N VAL A 141 -8.57 6.21 0.49
CA VAL A 141 -9.36 7.21 -0.25
C VAL A 141 -8.59 7.67 -1.50
N GLY A 142 -7.33 8.06 -1.35
CA GLY A 142 -6.48 8.49 -2.47
C GLY A 142 -6.27 7.38 -3.51
N THR A 143 -6.07 6.14 -3.05
CA THR A 143 -5.98 4.96 -3.95
C THR A 143 -7.28 4.77 -4.73
N GLY A 144 -8.45 4.86 -4.09
CA GLY A 144 -9.74 4.77 -4.76
C GLY A 144 -9.91 5.85 -5.83
N PHE A 145 -9.61 7.12 -5.52
CA PHE A 145 -9.63 8.21 -6.50
C PHE A 145 -8.64 8.00 -7.64
N SER A 146 -7.46 7.43 -7.36
CA SER A 146 -6.49 7.09 -8.41
C SER A 146 -7.08 6.13 -9.44
N TYR A 147 -7.67 5.01 -9.00
CA TYR A 147 -8.34 4.08 -9.92
C TYR A 147 -9.48 4.74 -10.70
N LEU A 148 -10.32 5.54 -10.04
CA LEU A 148 -11.45 6.21 -10.69
C LEU A 148 -10.99 7.17 -11.78
N ILE A 149 -10.11 8.11 -11.44
CA ILE A 149 -9.66 9.17 -12.35
C ILE A 149 -8.91 8.57 -13.53
N ILE A 150 -8.00 7.63 -13.27
CA ILE A 150 -7.22 6.98 -14.33
C ILE A 150 -8.13 6.11 -15.20
N GLY A 151 -9.06 5.37 -14.59
CA GLY A 151 -10.02 4.56 -15.33
C GLY A 151 -10.93 5.35 -16.25
N MET A 152 -11.26 6.60 -15.89
CA MET A 152 -12.03 7.51 -16.73
C MET A 152 -11.19 8.13 -17.85
N LEU A 153 -9.93 8.46 -17.59
CA LEU A 153 -9.08 9.19 -18.53
C LEU A 153 -8.36 8.26 -19.52
N LEU A 154 -8.04 7.03 -19.13
CA LEU A 154 -7.20 6.11 -19.89
C LEU A 154 -7.77 5.75 -21.27
N PRO A 155 -9.10 5.50 -21.44
CA PRO A 155 -9.65 5.14 -22.75
C PRO A 155 -9.47 6.22 -23.81
N ASP A 156 -9.57 7.50 -23.42
CA ASP A 156 -9.54 8.63 -24.35
C ASP A 156 -8.11 9.16 -24.59
N LEU A 157 -7.29 9.18 -23.53
CA LEU A 157 -5.99 9.85 -23.56
C LEU A 157 -4.81 8.88 -23.79
N GLY A 158 -5.00 7.59 -23.51
CA GLY A 158 -3.92 6.62 -23.49
C GLY A 158 -3.01 6.76 -22.25
N TRP A 159 -2.23 5.71 -21.97
CA TRP A 159 -1.45 5.63 -20.73
C TRP A 159 -0.33 6.69 -20.63
N ARG A 160 0.30 7.07 -21.75
CA ARG A 160 1.39 8.07 -21.75
C ARG A 160 0.90 9.44 -21.30
N ALA A 161 -0.20 9.91 -21.88
CA ALA A 161 -0.80 11.19 -21.50
C ALA A 161 -1.37 11.17 -20.08
N VAL A 162 -1.95 10.04 -19.65
CA VAL A 162 -2.46 9.88 -18.30
C VAL A 162 -1.33 9.98 -17.27
N PHE A 163 -0.23 9.22 -17.42
CA PHE A 163 0.91 9.30 -16.51
C PHE A 163 1.50 10.71 -16.44
N SER A 164 1.67 11.37 -17.59
CA SER A 164 2.16 12.74 -17.66
C SER A 164 1.20 13.71 -16.98
N GLY A 165 -0.11 13.57 -17.21
CA GLY A 165 -1.13 14.45 -16.62
C GLY A 165 -1.26 14.29 -15.10
N ILE A 166 -1.29 13.05 -14.59
CA ILE A 166 -1.40 12.82 -13.13
C ILE A 166 -0.14 13.22 -12.35
N SER A 167 1.01 13.39 -13.01
CA SER A 167 2.21 13.94 -12.39
C SER A 167 2.01 15.36 -11.85
N LEU A 168 1.00 16.09 -12.36
CA LEU A 168 0.58 17.39 -11.83
C LEU A 168 -0.01 17.28 -10.40
N GLY A 169 -0.57 16.14 -10.03
CA GLY A 169 -1.12 15.91 -8.69
C GLY A 169 -0.10 16.17 -7.57
N PRO A 170 1.05 15.47 -7.53
CA PRO A 170 2.11 15.76 -6.58
C PRO A 170 2.63 17.20 -6.66
N LEU A 171 2.73 17.81 -7.85
CA LEU A 171 3.16 19.21 -7.99
C LEU A 171 2.16 20.18 -7.35
N ILE A 172 0.86 19.96 -7.55
CA ILE A 172 -0.19 20.77 -6.88
C ILE A 172 -0.12 20.54 -5.37
N ALA A 173 0.10 19.31 -4.90
CA ALA A 173 0.32 19.01 -3.48
C ALA A 173 1.50 19.79 -2.90
N LEU A 174 2.61 19.89 -3.64
CA LEU A 174 3.77 20.71 -3.24
C LEU A 174 3.40 22.18 -3.07
N VAL A 175 2.70 22.76 -4.05
CA VAL A 175 2.27 24.16 -3.98
C VAL A 175 1.37 24.39 -2.77
N LEU A 176 0.40 23.49 -2.52
CA LEU A 176 -0.47 23.57 -1.35
C LEU A 176 0.32 23.54 -0.03
N VAL A 177 1.25 22.58 0.10
CA VAL A 177 2.07 22.46 1.31
C VAL A 177 3.03 23.65 1.44
N TYR A 178 3.63 24.11 0.35
CA TYR A 178 4.52 25.28 0.36
C TYR A 178 3.82 26.53 0.84
N VAL A 179 2.64 26.82 0.32
CA VAL A 179 1.86 28.04 0.60
C VAL A 179 1.19 27.99 1.98
N PHE A 180 0.55 26.87 2.31
CA PHE A 180 -0.33 26.80 3.47
C PHE A 180 0.30 26.18 4.72
N VAL A 181 1.42 25.48 4.62
CA VAL A 181 2.12 24.90 5.78
C VAL A 181 3.30 25.79 6.17
N GLY A 182 3.24 26.43 7.33
CA GLY A 182 4.35 27.24 7.85
C GLY A 182 5.60 26.41 8.10
N GLY A 183 6.78 27.00 7.90
CA GLY A 183 8.04 26.41 8.32
C GLY A 183 8.17 26.36 9.85
N LEU A 184 8.90 25.37 10.36
CA LEU A 184 9.28 25.33 11.77
C LEU A 184 10.55 26.17 11.97
N SER A 185 10.62 26.94 13.08
CA SER A 185 11.82 27.69 13.44
C SER A 185 12.96 26.72 13.79
N SER A 186 14.19 27.10 13.41
CA SER A 186 15.43 26.33 13.65
C SER A 186 15.72 25.98 15.12
N ALA A 187 15.07 26.67 16.07
CA ALA A 187 15.22 26.38 17.51
C ALA A 187 14.72 24.98 17.94
N ARG A 188 13.83 24.33 17.17
CA ARG A 188 13.38 22.95 17.40
C ARG A 188 14.28 21.90 16.70
N GLN A 189 15.23 22.31 15.88
CA GLN A 189 16.05 21.42 15.02
C GLN A 189 17.45 21.14 15.59
N SER A 190 17.69 21.45 16.88
CA SER A 190 19.00 21.34 17.49
C SER A 190 19.37 19.92 17.92
N GLN A 191 19.78 19.09 16.97
CA GLN A 191 20.70 18.00 17.26
C GLN A 191 21.91 18.10 16.32
N THR A 192 23.00 18.62 16.88
CA THR A 192 24.30 18.77 16.21
C THR A 192 25.14 17.48 16.16
N MET A 193 24.50 16.32 16.42
CA MET A 193 25.18 15.02 16.34
C MET A 193 25.50 14.66 14.87
N PRO A 194 26.67 14.11 14.56
CA PRO A 194 26.99 13.66 13.21
C PRO A 194 25.97 12.61 12.71
N PHE A 195 25.59 12.72 11.43
CA PHE A 195 24.68 11.78 10.80
C PHE A 195 25.38 10.45 10.58
N GLY A 196 24.84 9.39 11.17
CA GLY A 196 25.40 8.05 11.08
C GLY A 196 24.43 7.04 10.48
N ILE A 197 24.94 5.92 10.00
CA ILE A 197 24.14 4.80 9.48
C ILE A 197 23.16 4.28 10.56
N ALA A 198 23.52 4.37 11.85
CA ALA A 198 22.67 3.96 12.97
C ALA A 198 21.40 4.82 13.13
N ASP A 199 21.39 6.04 12.60
CA ASP A 199 20.21 6.90 12.60
C ASP A 199 19.22 6.47 11.51
N VAL A 200 19.74 6.00 10.37
CA VAL A 200 18.94 5.52 9.24
C VAL A 200 18.43 4.09 9.50
N LEU A 201 19.31 3.24 10.01
CA LEU A 201 19.03 1.83 10.30
C LEU A 201 19.27 1.55 11.79
N PRO A 202 18.26 1.74 12.66
CA PRO A 202 18.40 1.56 14.11
C PRO A 202 18.41 0.07 14.50
N ILE A 203 19.41 -0.68 14.01
CA ILE A 203 19.53 -2.14 14.14
C ILE A 203 19.47 -2.60 15.60
N GLN A 204 20.09 -1.84 16.51
CA GLN A 204 20.05 -2.20 17.95
C GLN A 204 18.63 -2.13 18.51
N LYS A 205 17.86 -1.09 18.14
CA LYS A 205 16.44 -0.97 18.54
C LYS A 205 15.60 -2.06 17.88
N TRP A 206 15.87 -2.38 16.60
CA TRP A 206 15.20 -3.48 15.90
C TRP A 206 15.46 -4.84 16.54
N LYS A 207 16.68 -5.10 17.06
CA LYS A 207 16.97 -6.33 17.82
C LYS A 207 16.10 -6.46 19.07
N ILE A 208 15.82 -5.37 19.77
CA ILE A 208 14.91 -5.36 20.94
C ILE A 208 13.48 -5.70 20.49
N VAL A 209 13.01 -5.07 19.39
CA VAL A 209 11.68 -5.35 18.81
C VAL A 209 11.56 -6.80 18.39
N LEU A 210 12.58 -7.33 17.68
CA LEU A 210 12.64 -8.73 17.24
C LEU A 210 12.82 -9.72 18.37
N GLY A 211 13.25 -9.30 19.56
CA GLY A 211 13.22 -10.10 20.78
C GLY A 211 11.81 -10.27 21.38
N ASN A 212 10.86 -9.42 21.01
CA ASN A 212 9.48 -9.49 21.48
C ASN A 212 8.61 -10.34 20.55
N LYS A 213 8.26 -11.57 20.97
CA LYS A 213 7.47 -12.52 20.20
C LYS A 213 6.13 -11.96 19.71
N GLN A 214 5.46 -11.13 20.52
CA GLN A 214 4.20 -10.51 20.17
C GLN A 214 4.37 -9.45 19.06
N ALA A 215 5.41 -8.62 19.17
CA ALA A 215 5.73 -7.61 18.17
C ALA A 215 6.07 -8.25 16.82
N ILE A 216 6.92 -9.30 16.81
CA ILE A 216 7.26 -10.05 15.58
C ILE A 216 5.99 -10.58 14.92
N HIS A 217 5.09 -11.14 15.70
CA HIS A 217 3.85 -11.71 15.18
C HIS A 217 3.05 -10.66 14.40
N PHE A 218 2.83 -9.46 14.95
CA PHE A 218 2.13 -8.39 14.25
C PHE A 218 2.92 -7.84 13.05
N ILE A 219 4.25 -7.78 13.12
CA ILE A 219 5.11 -7.34 12.00
C ILE A 219 5.01 -8.33 10.82
N LEU A 220 5.14 -9.63 11.08
CA LEU A 220 5.04 -10.66 10.05
C LEU A 220 3.64 -10.72 9.45
N GLY A 221 2.60 -10.63 10.28
CA GLY A 221 1.21 -10.56 9.80
C GLY A 221 0.99 -9.39 8.86
N TYR A 222 1.56 -8.21 9.17
CA TYR A 222 1.47 -7.04 8.32
C TYR A 222 2.25 -7.18 7.00
N GLY A 223 3.41 -7.83 7.02
CA GLY A 223 4.14 -8.15 5.80
C GLY A 223 3.34 -9.05 4.85
N ILE A 224 2.67 -10.07 5.41
CA ILE A 224 1.79 -10.98 4.66
C ILE A 224 0.56 -10.24 4.14
N HIS A 225 -0.10 -9.44 5.00
CA HIS A 225 -1.21 -8.56 4.61
C HIS A 225 -0.84 -7.67 3.41
N CYS A 226 0.30 -6.97 3.48
CA CYS A 226 0.75 -6.09 2.42
C CYS A 226 1.13 -6.85 1.13
N LEU A 227 1.72 -8.05 1.25
CA LEU A 227 2.01 -8.91 0.10
C LEU A 227 0.73 -9.23 -0.66
N GLU A 228 -0.30 -9.69 0.04
CA GLU A 228 -1.60 -10.03 -0.54
C GLU A 228 -2.31 -8.78 -1.09
N LEU A 229 -2.37 -7.69 -0.30
CA LEU A 229 -3.05 -6.45 -0.67
C LEU A 229 -2.47 -5.82 -1.93
N PHE A 230 -1.15 -5.64 -1.99
CA PHE A 230 -0.53 -4.95 -3.11
C PHE A 230 -0.45 -5.81 -4.37
N ALA A 231 -0.32 -7.13 -4.24
CA ALA A 231 -0.47 -8.04 -5.37
C ALA A 231 -1.89 -8.00 -5.92
N SER A 232 -2.90 -8.14 -5.07
CA SER A 232 -4.31 -8.07 -5.48
C SER A 232 -4.63 -6.72 -6.16
N ARG A 233 -4.21 -5.61 -5.58
CA ARG A 233 -4.41 -4.27 -6.17
C ARG A 233 -3.73 -4.13 -7.53
N ASN A 234 -2.55 -4.70 -7.71
CA ASN A 234 -1.86 -4.61 -8.99
C ASN A 234 -2.54 -5.42 -10.08
N TRP A 235 -3.10 -6.59 -9.75
CA TRP A 235 -3.57 -7.54 -10.74
C TRP A 235 -5.08 -7.57 -10.93
N ILE A 236 -5.88 -6.96 -10.04
CA ILE A 236 -7.35 -7.06 -10.05
C ILE A 236 -7.97 -6.53 -11.35
N VAL A 237 -7.47 -5.42 -11.91
CA VAL A 237 -7.99 -4.88 -13.19
C VAL A 237 -7.71 -5.85 -14.32
N ALA A 238 -6.50 -6.40 -14.40
CA ALA A 238 -6.13 -7.40 -15.40
C ALA A 238 -6.95 -8.70 -15.23
N TYR A 239 -7.22 -9.10 -13.99
CA TYR A 239 -8.10 -10.24 -13.70
C TYR A 239 -9.53 -10.01 -14.18
N LEU A 240 -10.11 -8.84 -13.93
CA LEU A 240 -11.46 -8.52 -14.41
C LEU A 240 -11.53 -8.45 -15.95
N ILE A 241 -10.48 -7.96 -16.60
CA ILE A 241 -10.35 -8.03 -18.09
C ILE A 241 -10.29 -9.50 -18.53
N PHE A 242 -9.56 -10.36 -17.84
CA PHE A 242 -9.54 -11.80 -18.12
C PHE A 242 -10.94 -12.42 -17.96
N CYS A 243 -11.66 -12.11 -16.91
CA CYS A 243 -13.05 -12.57 -16.72
C CYS A 243 -13.96 -12.15 -17.87
N SER A 244 -13.80 -10.90 -18.36
CA SER A 244 -14.65 -10.40 -19.48
C SER A 244 -14.43 -11.13 -20.81
N THR A 245 -13.26 -11.75 -20.99
CA THR A 245 -12.98 -12.53 -22.19
C THR A 245 -13.54 -13.96 -22.14
N HIS A 246 -14.00 -14.42 -20.96
CA HIS A 246 -14.52 -15.77 -20.72
C HIS A 246 -15.99 -15.78 -20.29
N GLY A 247 -16.52 -14.65 -19.81
CA GLY A 247 -17.91 -14.48 -19.43
C GLY A 247 -18.84 -14.23 -20.62
N GLN A 248 -20.14 -14.48 -20.43
CA GLN A 248 -21.15 -14.34 -21.49
C GLN A 248 -21.87 -12.98 -21.47
N GLU A 249 -21.62 -12.14 -20.47
CA GLU A 249 -22.34 -10.89 -20.23
C GLU A 249 -21.44 -9.68 -20.47
N GLU A 250 -21.95 -8.65 -21.16
CA GLU A 250 -21.27 -7.35 -21.25
C GLU A 250 -21.40 -6.59 -19.91
N PHE A 251 -20.33 -5.96 -19.47
CA PHE A 251 -20.31 -5.18 -18.26
C PHE A 251 -20.27 -3.67 -18.59
N ILE A 252 -21.20 -2.92 -17.99
CA ILE A 252 -21.47 -1.52 -18.35
C ILE A 252 -20.42 -0.55 -17.77
N VAL A 253 -19.74 -0.92 -16.67
CA VAL A 253 -18.80 -0.05 -15.96
C VAL A 253 -17.37 -0.45 -16.30
N THR A 254 -16.49 0.51 -16.55
CA THR A 254 -15.07 0.19 -16.76
C THR A 254 -14.44 -0.43 -15.50
N PHE A 255 -13.65 -1.49 -15.67
CA PHE A 255 -13.09 -2.25 -14.54
C PHE A 255 -12.27 -1.39 -13.57
N PRO A 256 -11.44 -0.41 -14.00
CA PRO A 256 -10.74 0.45 -13.07
C PRO A 256 -11.68 1.29 -12.19
N VAL A 257 -12.80 1.78 -12.75
CA VAL A 257 -13.81 2.53 -11.98
C VAL A 257 -14.44 1.64 -10.92
N LEU A 258 -14.80 0.41 -11.28
CA LEU A 258 -15.32 -0.59 -10.32
C LEU A 258 -14.31 -0.86 -9.20
N VAL A 259 -13.04 -1.09 -9.56
CA VAL A 259 -11.96 -1.33 -8.58
C VAL A 259 -11.76 -0.11 -7.68
N GLY A 260 -11.88 1.11 -8.21
CA GLY A 260 -11.87 2.34 -7.43
C GLY A 260 -12.96 2.37 -6.36
N LEU A 261 -14.20 2.03 -6.74
CA LEU A 261 -15.34 1.95 -5.81
C LEU A 261 -15.12 0.88 -4.73
N ILE A 262 -14.60 -0.29 -5.13
CA ILE A 262 -14.26 -1.37 -4.19
C ILE A 262 -13.18 -0.92 -3.19
N ASN A 263 -12.17 -0.16 -3.63
CA ASN A 263 -11.12 0.34 -2.73
C ASN A 263 -11.66 1.29 -1.64
N PHE A 264 -12.70 2.08 -1.91
CA PHE A 264 -13.33 2.90 -0.86
C PHE A 264 -13.94 2.07 0.27
N ILE A 265 -14.44 0.86 -0.01
CA ILE A 265 -14.98 -0.05 1.00
C ILE A 265 -13.88 -0.52 1.98
N GLY A 266 -12.63 -0.57 1.53
CA GLY A 266 -11.50 -0.94 2.37
C GLY A 266 -11.29 -0.02 3.58
N VAL A 267 -11.64 1.28 3.48
CA VAL A 267 -11.47 2.24 4.57
C VAL A 267 -12.37 1.91 5.77
N PRO A 268 -13.70 1.85 5.63
CA PRO A 268 -14.56 1.44 6.74
C PRO A 268 -14.27 0.00 7.20
N SER A 269 -13.86 -0.91 6.32
CA SER A 269 -13.51 -2.29 6.70
C SER A 269 -12.34 -2.34 7.67
N SER A 270 -11.29 -1.54 7.45
CA SER A 270 -10.14 -1.45 8.35
C SER A 270 -10.52 -0.87 9.72
N ILE A 271 -11.35 0.17 9.75
CA ILE A 271 -11.80 0.80 11.00
C ILE A 271 -12.70 -0.15 11.79
N LEU A 272 -13.73 -0.69 11.15
CA LEU A 272 -14.67 -1.63 11.78
C LEU A 272 -13.97 -2.92 12.22
N GLY A 273 -13.02 -3.41 11.42
CA GLY A 273 -12.20 -4.57 11.77
C GLY A 273 -11.46 -4.39 13.09
N ASN A 274 -10.85 -3.22 13.33
CA ASN A 274 -10.19 -2.94 14.60
C ASN A 274 -11.18 -2.85 15.78
N GLU A 275 -12.37 -2.28 15.57
CA GLU A 275 -13.43 -2.25 16.60
C GLU A 275 -13.92 -3.66 16.97
N ILE A 276 -14.12 -4.52 15.97
CA ILE A 276 -14.51 -5.92 16.23
C ILE A 276 -13.37 -6.66 16.93
N ALA A 277 -12.12 -6.43 16.53
CA ALA A 277 -10.94 -7.02 17.15
C ALA A 277 -10.80 -6.69 18.64
N HIS A 278 -11.24 -5.49 19.06
CA HIS A 278 -11.30 -5.12 20.47
C HIS A 278 -12.27 -5.98 21.28
N ARG A 279 -13.38 -6.43 20.67
CA ARG A 279 -14.42 -7.23 21.33
C ARG A 279 -14.10 -8.72 21.32
N VAL A 280 -13.58 -9.25 20.22
CA VAL A 280 -13.36 -10.70 20.03
C VAL A 280 -11.92 -11.14 20.31
N GLY A 281 -11.01 -10.17 20.52
CA GLY A 281 -9.58 -10.40 20.69
C GLY A 281 -8.82 -10.29 19.35
N ARG A 282 -7.73 -9.47 19.34
CA ARG A 282 -6.98 -9.13 18.13
C ARG A 282 -6.46 -10.33 17.35
N GLN A 283 -5.82 -11.28 18.05
CA GLN A 283 -5.24 -12.46 17.38
C GLN A 283 -6.30 -13.37 16.77
N LYS A 284 -7.43 -13.55 17.45
CA LYS A 284 -8.57 -14.31 16.93
C LYS A 284 -9.14 -13.63 15.68
N TRP A 285 -9.35 -12.31 15.75
CA TRP A 285 -9.89 -11.54 14.64
C TRP A 285 -8.99 -11.61 13.40
N ILE A 286 -7.68 -11.40 13.55
CA ILE A 286 -6.70 -11.53 12.46
C ILE A 286 -6.79 -12.90 11.81
N ASN A 287 -6.85 -13.98 12.59
CA ASN A 287 -6.98 -15.33 12.06
C ASN A 287 -8.27 -15.51 11.24
N TYR A 288 -9.40 -15.00 11.73
CA TYR A 288 -10.66 -15.13 11.02
C TYR A 288 -10.66 -14.37 9.69
N VAL A 289 -10.20 -13.12 9.69
CA VAL A 289 -10.24 -12.31 8.47
C VAL A 289 -9.20 -12.75 7.44
N MET A 290 -8.01 -13.18 7.86
CA MET A 290 -7.01 -13.76 6.95
C MET A 290 -7.50 -15.09 6.35
N LEU A 291 -8.20 -15.93 7.12
CA LEU A 291 -8.81 -17.15 6.58
C LEU A 291 -9.94 -16.84 5.61
N LEU A 292 -10.79 -15.85 5.91
CA LEU A 292 -11.87 -15.42 5.02
C LEU A 292 -11.30 -14.75 3.75
N SER A 293 -10.21 -13.98 3.87
CA SER A 293 -9.51 -13.44 2.72
C SER A 293 -8.95 -14.53 1.81
N PHE A 294 -8.31 -15.56 2.39
CA PHE A 294 -7.85 -16.74 1.65
C PHE A 294 -9.01 -17.43 0.91
N ILE A 295 -10.13 -17.72 1.60
CA ILE A 295 -11.29 -18.38 1.01
C ILE A 295 -11.87 -17.55 -0.13
N THR A 296 -12.09 -16.25 0.09
CA THR A 296 -12.68 -15.36 -0.92
C THR A 296 -11.78 -15.15 -2.13
N ALA A 297 -10.47 -15.05 -1.96
CA ALA A 297 -9.52 -14.93 -3.06
C ALA A 297 -9.49 -16.20 -3.93
N ILE A 298 -9.43 -17.38 -3.30
CA ILE A 298 -9.48 -18.66 -4.03
C ILE A 298 -10.81 -18.80 -4.75
N THR A 299 -11.94 -18.55 -4.07
CA THR A 299 -13.25 -18.64 -4.70
C THR A 299 -13.38 -17.66 -5.86
N LEU A 300 -12.96 -16.39 -5.67
CA LEU A 300 -12.94 -15.38 -6.73
C LEU A 300 -12.18 -15.89 -7.97
N SER A 301 -11.00 -16.45 -7.78
CA SER A 301 -10.18 -16.94 -8.88
C SER A 301 -10.74 -18.16 -9.62
N LEU A 302 -11.61 -18.93 -8.98
CA LEU A 302 -12.25 -20.13 -9.57
C LEU A 302 -13.51 -19.81 -10.35
N VAL A 303 -14.20 -18.69 -10.06
CA VAL A 303 -15.48 -18.31 -10.68
C VAL A 303 -15.34 -17.31 -11.83
N TYR A 304 -14.21 -17.30 -12.50
CA TYR A 304 -13.85 -16.32 -13.54
C TYR A 304 -14.80 -16.30 -14.75
N ASP A 305 -15.53 -17.38 -15.00
CA ASP A 305 -16.47 -17.58 -16.09
C ASP A 305 -17.95 -17.48 -15.66
N GLN A 306 -18.18 -17.14 -14.37
CA GLN A 306 -19.52 -17.02 -13.81
C GLN A 306 -20.09 -15.61 -13.99
N SER A 307 -21.30 -15.36 -13.47
CA SER A 307 -21.97 -14.08 -13.59
C SER A 307 -21.18 -12.94 -12.95
N TRP A 308 -21.24 -11.76 -13.53
CA TRP A 308 -20.57 -10.55 -13.02
C TRP A 308 -20.95 -10.22 -11.57
N TRP A 309 -22.20 -10.45 -11.18
CA TRP A 309 -22.64 -10.19 -9.82
C TRP A 309 -21.86 -11.03 -8.80
N LEU A 310 -21.62 -12.31 -9.11
CA LEU A 310 -20.84 -13.17 -8.23
C LEU A 310 -19.37 -12.71 -8.14
N ILE A 311 -18.76 -12.37 -9.28
CA ILE A 311 -17.39 -11.88 -9.34
C ILE A 311 -17.26 -10.58 -8.54
N ILE A 312 -18.17 -9.63 -8.72
CA ILE A 312 -18.16 -8.34 -7.99
C ILE A 312 -18.34 -8.54 -6.49
N VAL A 313 -19.32 -9.35 -6.08
CA VAL A 313 -19.55 -9.63 -4.65
C VAL A 313 -18.31 -10.25 -4.01
N LEU A 314 -17.68 -11.22 -4.66
CA LEU A 314 -16.46 -11.84 -4.16
C LEU A 314 -15.27 -10.87 -4.13
N ALA A 315 -15.12 -9.99 -5.12
CA ALA A 315 -14.09 -8.94 -5.13
C ALA A 315 -14.31 -7.94 -3.97
N ILE A 316 -15.56 -7.56 -3.69
CA ILE A 316 -15.92 -6.72 -2.54
C ILE A 316 -15.60 -7.44 -1.22
N LEU A 317 -16.02 -8.69 -1.07
CA LEU A 317 -15.76 -9.48 0.14
C LEU A 317 -14.26 -9.68 0.36
N HIS A 318 -13.50 -9.98 -0.69
CA HIS A 318 -12.04 -10.06 -0.61
C HIS A 318 -11.41 -8.76 -0.14
N MET A 319 -11.84 -7.61 -0.70
CA MET A 319 -11.35 -6.29 -0.23
C MET A 319 -11.73 -6.01 1.22
N ILE A 320 -12.94 -6.39 1.65
CA ILE A 320 -13.37 -6.24 3.05
C ILE A 320 -12.45 -7.04 3.97
N PHE A 321 -12.23 -8.31 3.67
CA PHE A 321 -11.47 -9.19 4.56
C PHE A 321 -9.99 -8.86 4.56
N ILE A 322 -9.38 -8.58 3.41
CA ILE A 322 -7.97 -8.20 3.34
C ILE A 322 -7.69 -6.87 4.07
N MET A 323 -8.65 -5.95 4.13
CA MET A 323 -8.47 -4.68 4.84
C MET A 323 -8.86 -4.74 6.32
N ALA A 324 -9.63 -5.73 6.75
CA ALA A 324 -10.19 -5.79 8.11
C ALA A 324 -9.15 -6.11 9.21
N ASP A 325 -7.96 -6.59 8.86
CA ASP A 325 -6.84 -6.82 9.79
C ASP A 325 -5.83 -5.66 9.84
N SER A 326 -5.79 -4.79 8.84
CA SER A 326 -4.76 -3.76 8.64
C SER A 326 -4.54 -2.89 9.89
N SER A 327 -5.59 -2.22 10.37
CA SER A 327 -5.54 -1.39 11.57
C SER A 327 -5.30 -2.22 12.83
N THR A 328 -5.79 -3.46 12.88
CA THR A 328 -5.61 -4.37 14.02
C THR A 328 -4.16 -4.81 14.18
N LEU A 329 -3.47 -5.13 13.07
CA LEU A 329 -2.05 -5.49 13.04
C LEU A 329 -1.18 -4.33 13.53
N THR A 330 -1.44 -3.13 13.04
CA THR A 330 -0.72 -1.91 13.45
C THR A 330 -0.96 -1.58 14.92
N ALA A 331 -2.22 -1.60 15.38
CA ALA A 331 -2.55 -1.33 16.78
C ALA A 331 -1.98 -2.40 17.72
N GLY A 332 -2.00 -3.67 17.31
CA GLY A 332 -1.41 -4.78 18.06
C GLY A 332 0.09 -4.60 18.27
N LEU A 333 0.82 -4.17 17.24
CA LEU A 333 2.25 -3.85 17.36
C LEU A 333 2.49 -2.70 18.33
N VAL A 334 1.77 -1.58 18.18
CA VAL A 334 1.95 -0.39 19.04
C VAL A 334 1.73 -0.71 20.52
N LEU A 335 0.80 -1.61 20.81
CA LEU A 335 0.49 -2.02 22.19
C LEU A 335 1.49 -3.04 22.73
N SER A 336 2.11 -3.87 21.88
CA SER A 336 3.07 -4.89 22.30
C SER A 336 4.51 -4.38 22.38
N ALA A 337 4.85 -3.32 21.64
CA ALA A 337 6.20 -2.78 21.60
C ALA A 337 6.53 -1.97 22.86
N PRO A 338 7.73 -2.14 23.48
CA PRO A 338 8.20 -1.29 24.56
C PRO A 338 8.21 0.19 24.17
N ASN A 339 7.89 1.08 25.12
CA ASN A 339 7.75 2.52 24.86
C ASN A 339 9.00 3.14 24.23
N GLU A 340 10.19 2.70 24.67
CA GLU A 340 11.50 3.22 24.26
C GLU A 340 11.82 2.92 22.79
N VAL A 341 11.19 1.90 22.22
CA VAL A 341 11.45 1.43 20.83
C VAL A 341 10.22 1.46 19.93
N LYS A 342 9.10 2.06 20.36
CA LYS A 342 7.86 2.12 19.57
C LYS A 342 8.07 2.71 18.15
N GLY A 343 8.83 3.79 18.07
CA GLY A 343 9.14 4.40 16.75
C GLY A 343 9.91 3.45 15.85
N ALA A 344 10.92 2.76 16.39
CA ALA A 344 11.70 1.77 15.65
C ALA A 344 10.85 0.55 15.25
N ALA A 345 9.90 0.13 16.11
CA ALA A 345 8.96 -0.94 15.82
C ALA A 345 8.01 -0.57 14.66
N MET A 346 7.48 0.64 14.65
CA MET A 346 6.65 1.16 13.55
C MET A 346 7.43 1.29 12.25
N GLY A 347 8.70 1.72 12.32
CA GLY A 347 9.59 1.76 11.16
C GLY A 347 9.84 0.38 10.57
N LEU A 348 10.13 -0.63 11.42
CA LEU A 348 10.33 -2.01 10.99
C LEU A 348 9.04 -2.62 10.42
N HIS A 349 7.90 -2.33 11.03
CA HIS A 349 6.58 -2.74 10.55
C HIS A 349 6.28 -2.21 9.14
N SER A 350 6.51 -0.92 8.92
CA SER A 350 6.36 -0.31 7.61
C SER A 350 7.33 -0.92 6.58
N LEU A 351 8.59 -1.11 6.97
CA LEU A 351 9.61 -1.70 6.10
C LEU A 351 9.19 -3.11 5.65
N VAL A 352 8.81 -3.97 6.60
CA VAL A 352 8.38 -5.36 6.31
C VAL A 352 7.10 -5.37 5.48
N GLY A 353 6.15 -4.46 5.75
CA GLY A 353 4.94 -4.31 4.94
C GLY A 353 5.25 -3.96 3.49
N PHE A 354 6.10 -2.97 3.25
CA PHE A 354 6.44 -2.57 1.88
C PHE A 354 7.37 -3.58 1.16
N ILE A 355 8.13 -4.42 1.91
CA ILE A 355 8.80 -5.61 1.34
C ILE A 355 7.74 -6.61 0.85
N GLY A 356 6.62 -6.79 1.57
CA GLY A 356 5.48 -7.57 1.06
C GLY A 356 4.97 -7.02 -0.28
N GLY A 357 4.82 -5.69 -0.38
CA GLY A 357 4.46 -5.01 -1.63
C GLY A 357 5.51 -5.17 -2.74
N LEU A 358 6.79 -5.24 -2.40
CA LEU A 358 7.87 -5.50 -3.34
C LEU A 358 7.79 -6.93 -3.92
N VAL A 359 7.47 -7.91 -3.09
CA VAL A 359 7.45 -9.32 -3.49
C VAL A 359 6.15 -9.71 -4.19
N GLY A 360 5.00 -9.24 -3.67
CA GLY A 360 3.68 -9.72 -4.07
C GLY A 360 3.37 -9.60 -5.56
N PRO A 361 3.46 -8.42 -6.19
CA PRO A 361 3.14 -8.25 -7.61
C PRO A 361 4.03 -9.08 -8.53
N ALA A 362 5.33 -9.17 -8.24
CA ALA A 362 6.28 -9.95 -9.02
C ALA A 362 6.03 -11.46 -8.88
N LEU A 363 5.77 -11.96 -7.66
CA LEU A 363 5.43 -13.35 -7.40
C LEU A 363 4.15 -13.76 -8.14
N PHE A 364 3.12 -12.94 -8.09
CA PHE A 364 1.87 -13.18 -8.80
C PHE A 364 2.10 -13.31 -10.31
N GLY A 365 2.82 -12.35 -10.92
CA GLY A 365 3.14 -12.37 -12.33
C GLY A 365 4.02 -13.56 -12.74
N TYR A 366 5.00 -13.93 -11.91
CA TYR A 366 5.83 -15.11 -12.14
C TYR A 366 5.00 -16.40 -12.20
N VAL A 367 4.06 -16.57 -11.25
CA VAL A 367 3.20 -17.76 -11.22
C VAL A 367 2.24 -17.77 -12.42
N LEU A 368 1.72 -16.60 -12.85
CA LEU A 368 0.94 -16.52 -14.08
C LEU A 368 1.73 -17.00 -15.31
N ASP A 369 2.96 -16.52 -15.49
CA ASP A 369 3.81 -16.96 -16.62
C ASP A 369 4.10 -18.45 -16.57
N LEU A 370 4.43 -18.98 -15.39
CA LEU A 370 4.73 -20.39 -15.20
C LEU A 370 3.53 -21.29 -15.55
N THR A 371 2.34 -20.92 -15.06
CA THR A 371 1.11 -21.70 -15.26
C THR A 371 0.57 -21.61 -16.69
N GLN A 372 0.74 -20.45 -17.33
CA GLN A 372 0.43 -20.29 -18.75
C GLN A 372 1.37 -21.11 -19.64
N LYS A 373 2.67 -21.15 -19.32
CA LYS A 373 3.66 -21.96 -20.05
C LYS A 373 3.35 -23.46 -20.03
N VAL A 374 2.81 -23.97 -18.92
CA VAL A 374 2.39 -25.38 -18.82
C VAL A 374 0.92 -25.59 -19.18
N GLN A 375 0.27 -24.58 -19.74
CA GLN A 375 -1.11 -24.62 -20.28
C GLN A 375 -2.17 -25.09 -19.28
N LEU A 376 -2.09 -24.64 -18.03
CA LEU A 376 -3.13 -24.93 -17.04
C LEU A 376 -4.44 -24.21 -17.40
N GLN A 377 -5.57 -24.85 -17.15
CA GLN A 377 -6.90 -24.32 -17.52
C GLN A 377 -7.20 -22.95 -16.89
N ASN A 378 -6.80 -22.75 -15.64
CA ASN A 378 -7.01 -21.49 -14.93
C ASN A 378 -5.70 -21.00 -14.26
N PRO A 379 -4.82 -20.29 -15.00
CA PRO A 379 -3.59 -19.74 -14.44
C PRO A 379 -3.80 -18.78 -13.25
N TRP A 380 -4.91 -18.07 -13.24
CA TRP A 380 -5.22 -17.07 -12.21
C TRP A 380 -5.45 -17.68 -10.83
N SER A 381 -6.02 -18.89 -10.77
CA SER A 381 -6.22 -19.56 -9.48
C SER A 381 -4.91 -19.90 -8.79
N TYR A 382 -3.89 -20.27 -9.54
CA TYR A 382 -2.54 -20.52 -9.00
C TYR A 382 -1.86 -19.21 -8.59
N ALA A 383 -2.03 -18.14 -9.37
CA ALA A 383 -1.48 -16.84 -9.04
C ALA A 383 -2.10 -16.26 -7.74
N TYR A 384 -3.43 -16.31 -7.59
CA TYR A 384 -4.07 -15.96 -6.32
C TYR A 384 -3.62 -16.86 -5.18
N ALA A 385 -3.57 -18.18 -5.37
CA ALA A 385 -3.09 -19.12 -4.36
C ALA A 385 -1.67 -18.80 -3.90
N SER A 386 -0.78 -18.36 -4.81
CA SER A 386 0.61 -18.04 -4.48
C SER A 386 0.78 -16.91 -3.48
N ILE A 387 -0.16 -15.97 -3.42
CA ILE A 387 -0.11 -14.84 -2.49
C ILE A 387 -0.90 -15.12 -1.20
N VAL A 388 -2.04 -15.82 -1.28
CA VAL A 388 -2.89 -16.05 -0.10
C VAL A 388 -2.46 -17.27 0.73
N ILE A 389 -1.59 -18.14 0.21
CA ILE A 389 -1.06 -19.28 0.95
C ILE A 389 -0.29 -18.83 2.20
N PHE A 390 0.36 -17.66 2.17
CA PHE A 390 1.06 -17.09 3.31
C PHE A 390 0.09 -16.68 4.42
N SER A 391 -1.07 -16.10 4.07
CA SER A 391 -2.14 -15.79 5.02
C SER A 391 -2.66 -17.06 5.69
N PHE A 392 -2.87 -18.13 4.93
CA PHE A 392 -3.29 -19.44 5.46
C PHE A 392 -2.22 -20.07 6.37
N ALA A 393 -0.95 -20.05 5.96
CA ALA A 393 0.14 -20.54 6.78
C ALA A 393 0.28 -19.77 8.09
N TYR A 394 0.16 -18.44 8.04
CA TYR A 394 0.17 -17.58 9.23
C TYR A 394 -0.96 -17.96 10.20
N VAL A 395 -2.17 -18.18 9.70
CA VAL A 395 -3.32 -18.61 10.54
C VAL A 395 -3.02 -19.93 11.25
N ILE A 396 -2.46 -20.92 10.54
CA ILE A 396 -2.11 -22.22 11.14
C ILE A 396 -1.09 -22.07 12.26
N VAL A 397 -0.02 -21.28 12.00
CA VAL A 397 1.05 -21.05 12.99
C VAL A 397 0.48 -20.29 14.20
N ASN A 398 -0.31 -19.27 13.97
CA ASN A 398 -0.90 -18.47 15.03
C ASN A 398 -1.87 -19.30 15.89
N TRP A 399 -2.72 -20.13 15.32
CA TRP A 399 -3.58 -21.02 16.09
C TRP A 399 -2.80 -22.00 16.96
N LYS A 400 -1.69 -22.54 16.47
CA LYS A 400 -0.82 -23.41 17.29
C LYS A 400 -0.24 -22.64 18.47
N ILE A 401 0.26 -21.41 18.26
CA ILE A 401 0.81 -20.56 19.32
C ILE A 401 -0.25 -20.22 20.36
N MET A 402 -1.46 -19.87 19.93
CA MET A 402 -2.59 -19.55 20.83
C MET A 402 -2.98 -20.74 21.71
N ARG A 403 -3.02 -21.95 21.15
CA ARG A 403 -3.31 -23.19 21.91
C ARG A 403 -2.23 -23.48 22.96
N VAL A 404 -0.96 -23.35 22.61
CA VAL A 404 0.16 -23.59 23.55
C VAL A 404 0.17 -22.59 24.69
N ASN A 405 -0.18 -21.32 24.44
CA ASN A 405 -0.17 -20.27 25.45
C ASN A 405 -1.44 -20.22 26.31
N GLY A 406 -2.36 -21.18 26.17
CA GLY A 406 -3.61 -21.21 26.94
C GLY A 406 -4.57 -20.04 26.66
N ILE A 407 -4.37 -19.28 25.55
CA ILE A 407 -5.22 -18.15 25.13
C ILE A 407 -6.52 -18.70 24.47
N ASN A 408 -7.03 -19.79 24.99
CA ASN A 408 -8.32 -20.32 24.57
C ASN A 408 -9.41 -19.73 25.44
N ALA A 409 -10.31 -19.00 24.78
CA ALA A 409 -11.63 -18.63 25.26
C ALA A 409 -11.70 -17.71 26.50
N HIS A 410 -11.55 -16.43 26.26
CA HIS A 410 -12.48 -15.48 26.90
C HIS A 410 -12.66 -14.28 25.96
#